data_1c55ec30eb7200a9b09a74a305b03aac
#
_entry.id   1c55ec30eb7200a9b09a74a305b03aac
#
_cell.length_a   1.000
_cell.length_b   1.000
_cell.length_c   1.000
_cell.angle_alpha   90.00
_cell.angle_beta   90.00
_cell.angle_gamma   90.00
#
_symmetry.space_group_name_H-M   'P 1'
#
loop_
_entity.id
_entity.type
_entity.pdbx_description
1 polymer ?
#
loop_
_entity_poly.entity_id
_entity_poly.type
_entity_poly.pdbx_seq_one_letter_code
_entity_poly.pdbx_strand_id
1 'polypeptide(L)'
;MEKFKKEFAEYLARTFILSNAPKEESDKLWIELNNLVLPNIPQKLFRFRGCSKYSFADFKNGKITTCVADRFPDEYDSMVYVNKEYIKNTIFSFYNAGGVQALYDTKGSGEIYPIIEQQFGKGLADKARLINESTPTEIQQRILDTSYWEQFTDELSILIDAHIKNIRTNRFTKIACFTEDVQSQYMWDNYAGGYSGFALEYDFRNLAFNGCEVCPKVKECEEHSKNFTSVYPVIYSETRYDATDSIINLITNQILKSIFSTTNLLPVDLLHWYKSHLYKGQNGYAQEKEWRMLSHCPSAMDSDFTEIPDRQCIKAIYYGPKIK
;
A
#
# COMPACT_ATOMS: atom_id res chain seq x y z
N MET A 1 -13.36 -14.96 16.24
CA MET A 1 -13.01 -13.90 15.27
C MET A 1 -12.26 -12.74 15.92
N GLU A 2 -12.77 -12.09 16.95
CA GLU A 2 -12.11 -10.93 17.61
C GLU A 2 -10.69 -11.24 18.12
N LYS A 3 -10.49 -12.40 18.78
CA LYS A 3 -9.17 -12.82 19.24
C LYS A 3 -8.15 -12.91 18.08
N PHE A 4 -8.58 -13.52 16.96
CA PHE A 4 -7.74 -13.61 15.76
C PHE A 4 -7.40 -12.24 15.19
N LYS A 5 -8.38 -11.32 15.05
CA LYS A 5 -8.14 -9.97 14.52
C LYS A 5 -7.12 -9.20 15.37
N LYS A 6 -7.18 -9.39 16.69
CA LYS A 6 -6.18 -8.81 17.60
C LYS A 6 -4.79 -9.42 17.39
N GLU A 7 -4.69 -10.75 17.32
CA GLU A 7 -3.42 -11.44 17.03
C GLU A 7 -2.85 -11.03 15.68
N PHE A 8 -3.69 -10.87 14.66
CA PHE A 8 -3.29 -10.39 13.34
C PHE A 8 -2.76 -8.95 13.38
N ALA A 9 -3.43 -8.05 14.08
CA ALA A 9 -3.00 -6.67 14.25
C ALA A 9 -1.65 -6.59 15.00
N GLU A 10 -1.49 -7.38 16.08
CA GLU A 10 -0.24 -7.47 16.83
C GLU A 10 0.90 -8.06 15.97
N TYR A 11 0.60 -9.07 15.14
CA TYR A 11 1.57 -9.64 14.22
C TYR A 11 2.05 -8.62 13.20
N LEU A 12 1.14 -7.91 12.53
CA LEU A 12 1.49 -6.87 11.55
C LEU A 12 2.25 -5.71 12.19
N ALA A 13 1.88 -5.29 13.39
CA ALA A 13 2.55 -4.17 14.07
C ALA A 13 4.03 -4.44 14.36
N ARG A 14 4.37 -5.69 14.73
CA ARG A 14 5.74 -6.08 15.12
C ARG A 14 6.57 -6.71 14.01
N THR A 15 5.96 -7.09 12.89
CA THR A 15 6.64 -7.82 11.81
C THR A 15 7.05 -6.84 10.71
N PHE A 16 8.30 -7.01 10.27
CA PHE A 16 8.88 -6.30 9.14
C PHE A 16 9.49 -7.33 8.19
N ILE A 17 9.13 -7.25 6.92
CA ILE A 17 9.73 -8.06 5.85
C ILE A 17 10.59 -7.12 5.03
N LEU A 18 11.89 -7.12 5.28
CA LEU A 18 12.80 -6.18 4.64
C LEU A 18 13.14 -6.60 3.22
N SER A 19 13.18 -5.64 2.31
CA SER A 19 13.45 -5.88 0.88
C SER A 19 14.84 -6.48 0.59
N ASN A 20 15.77 -6.38 1.52
CA ASN A 20 17.11 -6.94 1.44
C ASN A 20 17.29 -8.19 2.32
N ALA A 21 16.25 -8.68 2.99
CA ALA A 21 16.32 -9.88 3.79
C ALA A 21 16.60 -11.10 2.90
N PRO A 22 17.31 -12.11 3.41
CA PRO A 22 17.45 -13.39 2.74
C PRO A 22 16.09 -13.96 2.36
N LYS A 23 16.01 -14.56 1.17
CA LYS A 23 14.73 -15.11 0.67
C LYS A 23 14.08 -16.09 1.64
N GLU A 24 14.87 -16.94 2.27
CA GLU A 24 14.37 -17.94 3.26
C GLU A 24 13.72 -17.24 4.48
N GLU A 25 14.28 -16.16 4.95
CA GLU A 25 13.73 -15.37 6.06
C GLU A 25 12.42 -14.69 5.65
N SER A 26 12.40 -14.04 4.50
CA SER A 26 11.19 -13.44 3.94
C SER A 26 10.09 -14.48 3.72
N ASP A 27 10.41 -15.62 3.11
CA ASP A 27 9.47 -16.70 2.85
C ASP A 27 8.89 -17.26 4.17
N LYS A 28 9.71 -17.39 5.23
CA LYS A 28 9.25 -17.81 6.55
C LYS A 28 8.20 -16.85 7.12
N LEU A 29 8.46 -15.54 7.09
CA LEU A 29 7.54 -14.52 7.60
C LEU A 29 6.22 -14.49 6.80
N TRP A 30 6.29 -14.67 5.48
CA TRP A 30 5.09 -14.80 4.64
C TRP A 30 4.29 -16.08 4.95
N ILE A 31 4.97 -17.20 5.21
CA ILE A 31 4.32 -18.44 5.62
C ILE A 31 3.65 -18.27 6.99
N GLU A 32 4.31 -17.63 7.96
CA GLU A 32 3.74 -17.35 9.28
C GLU A 32 2.47 -16.48 9.17
N LEU A 33 2.51 -15.41 8.37
CA LEU A 33 1.36 -14.56 8.09
C LEU A 33 0.20 -15.37 7.48
N ASN A 34 0.50 -16.19 6.48
CA ASN A 34 -0.51 -17.02 5.83
C ASN A 34 -1.09 -18.06 6.80
N ASN A 35 -0.27 -18.71 7.61
CA ASN A 35 -0.72 -19.68 8.61
C ASN A 35 -1.62 -19.04 9.67
N LEU A 36 -1.40 -17.77 9.98
CA LEU A 36 -2.27 -17.01 10.87
C LEU A 36 -3.61 -16.65 10.20
N VAL A 37 -3.62 -16.26 8.93
CA VAL A 37 -4.80 -15.71 8.25
C VAL A 37 -5.68 -16.82 7.66
N LEU A 38 -5.11 -17.79 6.92
CA LEU A 38 -5.86 -18.76 6.14
C LEU A 38 -6.90 -19.55 6.92
N PRO A 39 -6.60 -20.09 8.13
CA PRO A 39 -7.57 -20.84 8.93
C PRO A 39 -8.72 -19.97 9.45
N ASN A 40 -8.53 -18.65 9.46
CA ASN A 40 -9.45 -17.69 10.03
C ASN A 40 -10.26 -16.91 8.99
N ILE A 41 -10.05 -17.15 7.70
CA ILE A 41 -10.91 -16.56 6.65
C ILE A 41 -12.36 -17.04 6.86
N PRO A 42 -13.33 -16.12 7.00
CA PRO A 42 -14.73 -16.50 7.15
C PRO A 42 -15.21 -17.36 5.96
N GLN A 43 -16.03 -18.38 6.26
CA GLN A 43 -16.67 -19.18 5.23
C GLN A 43 -17.53 -18.33 4.30
N LYS A 44 -18.10 -17.25 4.85
CA LYS A 44 -18.97 -16.34 4.15
C LYS A 44 -18.43 -14.93 4.26
N LEU A 45 -18.11 -14.36 3.12
CA LEU A 45 -17.82 -12.94 2.96
C LEU A 45 -18.77 -12.37 1.92
N PHE A 46 -19.25 -11.16 2.13
CA PHE A 46 -20.27 -10.56 1.30
C PHE A 46 -19.77 -9.30 0.63
N ARG A 47 -20.13 -9.13 -0.64
CA ARG A 47 -19.89 -7.90 -1.38
C ARG A 47 -21.19 -7.30 -1.85
N PHE A 48 -21.52 -6.14 -1.33
CA PHE A 48 -22.71 -5.38 -1.68
C PHE A 48 -22.49 -4.61 -2.98
N ARG A 49 -23.51 -4.58 -3.85
CA ARG A 49 -23.47 -3.95 -5.15
C ARG A 49 -24.81 -3.30 -5.49
N GLY A 50 -24.75 -2.05 -5.99
CA GLY A 50 -25.89 -1.46 -6.68
C GLY A 50 -26.13 -2.15 -8.03
N CYS A 51 -27.36 -2.10 -8.54
CA CYS A 51 -27.69 -2.57 -9.88
C CYS A 51 -27.09 -1.64 -10.93
N SER A 52 -25.99 -2.05 -11.56
CA SER A 52 -25.32 -1.34 -12.62
C SER A 52 -24.84 -2.30 -13.71
N LYS A 53 -24.61 -1.79 -14.92
CA LYS A 53 -24.04 -2.59 -16.01
C LYS A 53 -22.70 -3.22 -15.63
N TYR A 54 -21.89 -2.54 -14.81
CA TYR A 54 -20.60 -3.04 -14.36
C TYR A 54 -20.73 -4.16 -13.32
N SER A 55 -21.64 -3.98 -12.34
CA SER A 55 -21.90 -5.03 -11.33
C SER A 55 -22.45 -6.30 -11.96
N PHE A 56 -23.31 -6.17 -12.96
CA PHE A 56 -23.85 -7.33 -13.70
C PHE A 56 -22.79 -7.96 -14.61
N ALA A 57 -21.91 -7.16 -15.23
CA ALA A 57 -20.82 -7.68 -16.05
C ALA A 57 -19.84 -8.48 -15.20
N ASP A 58 -19.42 -7.97 -14.02
CA ASP A 58 -18.56 -8.68 -13.07
C ASP A 58 -19.17 -10.05 -12.73
N PHE A 59 -20.42 -10.06 -12.30
CA PHE A 59 -21.12 -11.30 -11.95
C PHE A 59 -21.24 -12.28 -13.13
N LYS A 60 -21.69 -11.79 -14.30
CA LYS A 60 -21.87 -12.62 -15.50
C LYS A 60 -20.57 -13.25 -15.99
N ASN A 61 -19.47 -12.54 -15.84
CA ASN A 61 -18.16 -12.96 -16.35
C ASN A 61 -17.33 -13.70 -15.28
N GLY A 62 -17.88 -13.92 -14.07
CA GLY A 62 -17.16 -14.54 -12.97
C GLY A 62 -15.92 -13.73 -12.56
N LYS A 63 -16.08 -12.42 -12.40
CA LYS A 63 -14.99 -11.50 -12.11
C LYS A 63 -15.18 -10.75 -10.80
N ILE A 64 -14.07 -10.43 -10.14
CA ILE A 64 -14.00 -9.50 -9.03
C ILE A 64 -13.20 -8.30 -9.48
N THR A 65 -13.85 -7.16 -9.64
CA THR A 65 -13.14 -5.91 -9.95
C THR A 65 -12.50 -5.37 -8.67
N THR A 66 -11.19 -5.16 -8.72
CA THR A 66 -10.38 -4.45 -7.72
C THR A 66 -10.00 -3.07 -8.24
N CYS A 67 -9.75 -2.12 -7.36
CA CYS A 67 -9.32 -0.78 -7.75
C CYS A 67 -8.28 -0.21 -6.76
N VAL A 68 -7.57 0.84 -7.20
CA VAL A 68 -6.71 1.63 -6.30
C VAL A 68 -7.55 2.31 -5.22
N ALA A 69 -6.97 2.54 -4.04
CA ALA A 69 -7.68 3.13 -2.91
C ALA A 69 -8.24 4.54 -3.20
N ASP A 70 -7.63 5.27 -4.12
CA ASP A 70 -8.09 6.60 -4.54
C ASP A 70 -9.46 6.61 -5.25
N ARG A 71 -9.96 5.42 -5.65
CA ARG A 71 -11.31 5.23 -6.23
C ARG A 71 -12.38 4.96 -5.18
N PHE A 72 -12.01 4.85 -3.90
CA PHE A 72 -12.98 4.70 -2.84
C PHE A 72 -13.65 6.03 -2.52
N PRO A 73 -14.96 6.02 -2.14
CA PRO A 73 -15.68 7.23 -1.74
C PRO A 73 -15.10 7.89 -0.49
N ASP A 74 -14.46 7.11 0.38
CA ASP A 74 -13.81 7.60 1.59
C ASP A 74 -12.42 8.17 1.25
N GLU A 75 -12.29 9.49 1.32
CA GLU A 75 -11.02 10.19 1.09
C GLU A 75 -9.95 9.84 2.14
N TYR A 76 -10.37 9.34 3.29
CA TYR A 76 -9.47 8.96 4.39
C TYR A 76 -9.08 7.50 4.38
N ASP A 77 -9.63 6.71 3.45
CA ASP A 77 -9.24 5.30 3.30
C ASP A 77 -7.77 5.19 2.85
N SER A 78 -7.08 4.20 3.41
CA SER A 78 -5.66 3.94 3.11
C SER A 78 -4.72 5.15 3.36
N MET A 79 -5.14 6.12 4.17
CA MET A 79 -4.28 7.19 4.63
C MET A 79 -3.44 6.73 5.83
N VAL A 80 -2.18 7.13 5.83
CA VAL A 80 -1.21 6.82 6.88
C VAL A 80 -0.90 8.05 7.74
N TYR A 81 -0.36 7.83 8.92
CA TYR A 81 0.28 8.86 9.71
C TYR A 81 1.75 8.96 9.34
N VAL A 82 2.29 10.18 9.29
CA VAL A 82 3.71 10.45 9.07
C VAL A 82 4.14 11.61 9.95
N ASN A 83 5.17 11.38 10.76
CA ASN A 83 5.77 12.42 11.58
C ASN A 83 6.79 13.24 10.75
N LYS A 84 6.29 14.28 10.10
CA LYS A 84 7.12 15.15 9.22
C LYS A 84 8.27 15.82 9.96
N GLU A 85 8.06 16.22 11.21
CA GLU A 85 9.12 16.84 12.03
C GLU A 85 10.23 15.85 12.37
N TYR A 86 9.88 14.61 12.69
CA TYR A 86 10.88 13.56 12.89
C TYR A 86 11.72 13.32 11.64
N ILE A 87 11.11 13.29 10.45
CA ILE A 87 11.82 13.15 9.17
C ILE A 87 12.79 14.32 8.97
N LYS A 88 12.33 15.55 9.16
CA LYS A 88 13.16 16.76 9.03
C LYS A 88 14.36 16.71 9.98
N ASN A 89 14.13 16.40 11.25
CA ASN A 89 15.17 16.33 12.27
C ASN A 89 16.17 15.20 11.98
N THR A 90 15.71 14.05 11.49
CA THR A 90 16.57 12.92 11.13
C THR A 90 17.51 13.28 9.98
N ILE A 91 16.96 13.89 8.94
CA ILE A 91 17.76 14.33 7.79
C ILE A 91 18.76 15.44 8.21
N PHE A 92 18.31 16.40 9.01
CA PHE A 92 19.20 17.45 9.53
C PHE A 92 20.34 16.87 10.38
N SER A 93 20.03 15.93 11.26
CA SER A 93 21.05 15.26 12.09
C SER A 93 22.06 14.47 11.24
N PHE A 94 21.61 13.84 10.18
CA PHE A 94 22.49 13.15 9.23
C PHE A 94 23.47 14.11 8.58
N TYR A 95 23.03 15.27 8.12
CA TYR A 95 23.91 16.28 7.53
C TYR A 95 24.95 16.81 8.55
N ASN A 96 24.52 17.07 9.77
CA ASN A 96 25.41 17.54 10.83
C ASN A 96 26.43 16.48 11.29
N ALA A 97 26.13 15.20 11.18
CA ALA A 97 27.00 14.09 11.60
C ALA A 97 28.04 13.66 10.54
N GLY A 98 28.34 14.51 9.56
CA GLY A 98 29.30 14.19 8.50
C GLY A 98 28.71 13.42 7.32
N GLY A 99 27.40 13.25 7.27
CA GLY A 99 26.68 12.63 6.15
C GLY A 99 26.87 13.42 4.85
N VAL A 100 27.08 14.73 4.92
CA VAL A 100 27.45 15.58 3.78
C VAL A 100 28.73 15.12 3.11
N GLN A 101 29.77 14.78 3.90
CA GLN A 101 31.04 14.29 3.35
C GLN A 101 30.82 12.93 2.66
N ALA A 102 30.07 12.02 3.30
CA ALA A 102 29.76 10.71 2.72
C ALA A 102 28.96 10.84 1.42
N LEU A 103 28.00 11.76 1.37
CA LEU A 103 27.25 12.07 0.15
C LEU A 103 28.16 12.65 -0.94
N TYR A 104 29.04 13.57 -0.57
CA TYR A 104 30.00 14.17 -1.49
C TYR A 104 30.97 13.14 -2.10
N ASP A 105 31.47 12.23 -1.28
CA ASP A 105 32.40 11.18 -1.71
C ASP A 105 31.74 10.14 -2.64
N THR A 106 30.41 10.02 -2.60
CA THR A 106 29.61 9.10 -3.43
C THR A 106 28.85 9.77 -4.56
N LYS A 107 29.11 11.06 -4.83
CA LYS A 107 28.38 11.84 -5.84
C LYS A 107 28.44 11.20 -7.23
N GLY A 108 27.29 11.24 -7.93
CA GLY A 108 27.13 10.69 -9.26
C GLY A 108 27.47 11.66 -10.41
N SER A 109 27.26 11.24 -11.63
CA SER A 109 27.37 12.11 -12.81
C SER A 109 26.18 13.08 -12.92
N GLY A 110 26.43 14.26 -13.52
CA GLY A 110 25.40 15.31 -13.70
C GLY A 110 24.27 14.96 -14.67
N GLU A 111 24.29 13.81 -15.33
CA GLU A 111 23.28 13.39 -16.32
C GLU A 111 21.90 13.11 -15.68
N ILE A 112 21.84 13.01 -14.36
CA ILE A 112 20.62 12.67 -13.63
C ILE A 112 19.72 13.87 -13.34
N TYR A 113 20.24 15.11 -13.38
CA TYR A 113 19.46 16.30 -13.05
C TYR A 113 18.19 16.50 -13.88
N PRO A 114 18.17 16.24 -15.19
CA PRO A 114 16.93 16.31 -15.98
C PRO A 114 15.86 15.32 -15.51
N ILE A 115 16.28 14.15 -15.03
CA ILE A 115 15.37 13.14 -14.50
C ILE A 115 14.79 13.60 -13.17
N ILE A 116 15.62 14.17 -12.29
CA ILE A 116 15.17 14.73 -11.01
C ILE A 116 14.20 15.89 -11.27
N GLU A 117 14.50 16.78 -12.21
CA GLU A 117 13.63 17.91 -12.56
C GLU A 117 12.27 17.45 -13.06
N GLN A 118 12.24 16.44 -13.91
CA GLN A 118 11.00 15.87 -14.44
C GLN A 118 10.15 15.19 -13.35
N GLN A 119 10.77 14.48 -12.41
CA GLN A 119 10.09 13.71 -11.39
C GLN A 119 9.70 14.52 -10.15
N PHE A 120 10.50 15.50 -9.77
CA PHE A 120 10.42 16.19 -8.48
C PHE A 120 10.40 17.71 -8.58
N GLY A 121 10.52 18.23 -9.80
CA GLY A 121 10.55 19.67 -10.05
C GLY A 121 11.95 20.27 -10.00
N LYS A 122 12.03 21.48 -10.55
CA LYS A 122 13.29 22.21 -10.73
C LYS A 122 14.03 22.48 -9.42
N GLY A 123 13.31 22.81 -8.35
CA GLY A 123 13.91 23.14 -7.06
C GLY A 123 14.76 22.00 -6.49
N LEU A 124 14.29 20.75 -6.56
CA LEU A 124 15.07 19.60 -6.10
C LEU A 124 16.24 19.29 -7.04
N ALA A 125 16.06 19.44 -8.36
CA ALA A 125 17.14 19.27 -9.32
C ALA A 125 18.27 20.27 -9.11
N ASP A 126 17.94 21.55 -8.87
CA ASP A 126 18.92 22.60 -8.59
C ASP A 126 19.67 22.32 -7.28
N LYS A 127 19.01 21.80 -6.25
CA LYS A 127 19.67 21.41 -4.98
C LYS A 127 20.57 20.19 -5.16
N ALA A 128 20.13 19.19 -5.90
CA ALA A 128 20.95 18.03 -6.22
C ALA A 128 22.22 18.43 -6.99
N ARG A 129 22.09 19.34 -7.96
CA ARG A 129 23.21 19.93 -8.69
C ARG A 129 24.15 20.67 -7.76
N LEU A 130 23.59 21.50 -6.87
CA LEU A 130 24.37 22.25 -5.90
C LEU A 130 25.20 21.34 -4.98
N ILE A 131 24.60 20.26 -4.46
CA ILE A 131 25.31 19.26 -3.63
C ILE A 131 26.46 18.64 -4.46
N ASN A 132 26.22 18.31 -5.70
CA ASN A 132 27.19 17.65 -6.55
C ASN A 132 28.35 18.57 -6.98
N GLU A 133 28.11 19.87 -7.14
CA GLU A 133 29.09 20.87 -7.58
C GLU A 133 29.81 21.56 -6.42
N SER A 134 29.26 21.53 -5.20
CA SER A 134 29.82 22.19 -4.01
C SER A 134 30.78 21.30 -3.23
N THR A 135 31.70 21.92 -2.49
CA THR A 135 32.52 21.24 -1.49
C THR A 135 31.72 20.94 -0.23
N PRO A 136 32.08 19.93 0.60
CA PRO A 136 31.41 19.65 1.87
C PRO A 136 31.30 20.87 2.78
N THR A 137 32.33 21.73 2.82
CA THR A 137 32.32 22.96 3.63
C THR A 137 31.28 23.95 3.12
N GLU A 138 31.13 24.15 1.84
CA GLU A 138 30.13 25.02 1.24
C GLU A 138 28.71 24.50 1.51
N ILE A 139 28.49 23.18 1.43
CA ILE A 139 27.22 22.58 1.74
C ILE A 139 26.89 22.77 3.22
N GLN A 140 27.84 22.51 4.14
CA GLN A 140 27.62 22.74 5.58
C GLN A 140 27.29 24.20 5.90
N GLN A 141 27.98 25.16 5.29
CA GLN A 141 27.67 26.58 5.48
C GLN A 141 26.26 26.93 5.03
N ARG A 142 25.79 26.37 3.91
CA ARG A 142 24.42 26.60 3.39
C ARG A 142 23.36 25.94 4.25
N ILE A 143 23.63 24.76 4.81
CA ILE A 143 22.70 24.10 5.77
C ILE A 143 22.54 24.93 7.03
N LEU A 144 23.55 25.68 7.44
CA LEU A 144 23.48 26.62 8.56
C LEU A 144 22.73 27.91 8.19
N ASP A 145 22.52 28.19 6.90
CA ASP A 145 21.69 29.30 6.43
C ASP A 145 20.21 28.93 6.60
N THR A 146 19.53 29.68 7.46
CA THR A 146 18.10 29.45 7.79
C THR A 146 17.23 29.42 6.53
N SER A 147 17.46 30.32 5.57
CA SER A 147 16.66 30.39 4.34
C SER A 147 16.81 29.14 3.46
N TYR A 148 18.01 28.59 3.37
CA TYR A 148 18.25 27.34 2.66
C TYR A 148 17.53 26.17 3.32
N TRP A 149 17.57 26.10 4.65
CA TRP A 149 16.92 25.05 5.43
C TRP A 149 15.39 25.13 5.32
N GLU A 150 14.82 26.30 5.39
CA GLU A 150 13.38 26.52 5.19
C GLU A 150 12.92 26.00 3.82
N GLN A 151 13.62 26.38 2.74
CA GLN A 151 13.32 25.89 1.39
C GLN A 151 13.45 24.36 1.29
N PHE A 152 14.50 23.80 1.87
CA PHE A 152 14.71 22.35 1.86
C PHE A 152 13.60 21.61 2.61
N THR A 153 13.15 22.13 3.75
CA THR A 153 12.06 21.52 4.52
C THR A 153 10.72 21.60 3.80
N ASP A 154 10.47 22.65 3.03
CA ASP A 154 9.26 22.78 2.21
C ASP A 154 9.24 21.76 1.08
N GLU A 155 10.35 21.60 0.36
CA GLU A 155 10.46 20.61 -0.70
C GLU A 155 10.40 19.18 -0.16
N LEU A 156 11.01 18.92 0.98
CA LEU A 156 10.90 17.62 1.66
C LEU A 156 9.45 17.33 2.05
N SER A 157 8.70 18.35 2.50
CA SER A 157 7.28 18.23 2.79
C SER A 157 6.48 17.84 1.54
N ILE A 158 6.79 18.43 0.38
CA ILE A 158 6.16 18.07 -0.91
C ILE A 158 6.45 16.61 -1.27
N LEU A 159 7.69 16.15 -1.09
CA LEU A 159 8.06 14.75 -1.34
C LEU A 159 7.31 13.79 -0.41
N ILE A 160 7.21 14.12 0.88
CA ILE A 160 6.45 13.31 1.84
C ILE A 160 4.99 13.22 1.40
N ASP A 161 4.37 14.33 1.04
CA ASP A 161 2.98 14.36 0.59
C ASP A 161 2.78 13.58 -0.71
N ALA A 162 3.74 13.63 -1.63
CA ALA A 162 3.73 12.81 -2.83
C ALA A 162 3.78 11.31 -2.51
N HIS A 163 4.60 10.88 -1.56
CA HIS A 163 4.64 9.48 -1.11
C HIS A 163 3.36 9.04 -0.42
N ILE A 164 2.78 9.88 0.45
CA ILE A 164 1.48 9.60 1.08
C ILE A 164 0.38 9.44 0.02
N LYS A 165 0.34 10.35 -0.94
CA LYS A 165 -0.60 10.27 -2.06
C LYS A 165 -0.39 9.02 -2.90
N ASN A 166 0.87 8.64 -3.13
CA ASN A 166 1.21 7.45 -3.91
C ASN A 166 0.66 6.16 -3.27
N ILE A 167 0.55 6.07 -1.95
CA ILE A 167 -0.06 4.91 -1.30
C ILE A 167 -1.47 4.66 -1.84
N ARG A 168 -2.27 5.71 -2.01
CA ARG A 168 -3.65 5.59 -2.51
C ARG A 168 -3.75 5.41 -4.01
N THR A 169 -2.84 6.02 -4.78
CA THR A 169 -2.86 6.04 -6.26
C THR A 169 -2.01 4.96 -6.90
N ASN A 170 -1.24 4.20 -6.11
CA ASN A 170 -0.34 3.17 -6.63
C ASN A 170 -1.13 2.05 -7.31
N ARG A 171 -0.86 1.86 -8.59
CA ARG A 171 -1.53 0.85 -9.42
C ARG A 171 -1.00 -0.57 -9.23
N PHE A 172 0.08 -0.73 -8.50
CA PHE A 172 0.62 -2.06 -8.17
C PHE A 172 -0.29 -2.82 -7.20
N THR A 173 -0.89 -2.12 -6.21
CA THR A 173 -1.81 -2.73 -5.24
C THR A 173 -3.23 -2.24 -5.48
N LYS A 174 -4.15 -3.16 -5.71
CA LYS A 174 -5.58 -2.89 -5.90
C LYS A 174 -6.41 -3.69 -4.91
N ILE A 175 -7.56 -3.16 -4.55
CA ILE A 175 -8.34 -3.60 -3.40
C ILE A 175 -9.76 -3.92 -3.84
N ALA A 176 -10.31 -5.01 -3.30
CA ALA A 176 -11.74 -5.25 -3.25
C ALA A 176 -12.17 -5.49 -1.80
N CYS A 177 -13.26 -4.84 -1.38
CA CYS A 177 -13.77 -4.87 -0.02
C CYS A 177 -14.94 -5.83 0.11
N PHE A 178 -14.97 -6.56 1.22
CA PHE A 178 -15.99 -7.52 1.60
C PHE A 178 -16.36 -7.31 3.06
N THR A 179 -17.50 -7.85 3.50
CA THR A 179 -17.94 -7.79 4.90
C THR A 179 -18.33 -9.18 5.42
N GLU A 180 -18.31 -9.36 6.73
CA GLU A 180 -18.76 -10.59 7.38
C GLU A 180 -20.30 -10.64 7.55
N ASP A 181 -20.99 -9.53 7.34
CA ASP A 181 -22.38 -9.35 7.78
C ASP A 181 -23.33 -8.98 6.63
N VAL A 182 -24.09 -9.96 6.13
CA VAL A 182 -25.12 -9.72 5.11
C VAL A 182 -26.36 -8.99 5.66
N GLN A 183 -26.56 -8.99 6.97
CA GLN A 183 -27.73 -8.34 7.59
C GLN A 183 -27.47 -6.87 7.93
N SER A 184 -26.24 -6.36 7.72
CA SER A 184 -25.88 -4.98 8.02
C SER A 184 -26.76 -3.99 7.24
N GLN A 185 -27.63 -3.28 7.94
CA GLN A 185 -28.43 -2.20 7.35
C GLN A 185 -27.54 -1.13 6.72
N TYR A 186 -26.45 -0.78 7.40
CA TYR A 186 -25.48 0.17 6.89
C TYR A 186 -24.93 -0.23 5.50
N MET A 187 -24.60 -1.51 5.31
CA MET A 187 -24.08 -2.02 4.03
C MET A 187 -25.16 -2.01 2.94
N TRP A 188 -26.40 -2.35 3.26
CA TRP A 188 -27.51 -2.29 2.31
C TRP A 188 -27.83 -0.86 1.88
N ASP A 189 -27.80 0.09 2.81
CA ASP A 189 -28.05 1.51 2.50
C ASP A 189 -26.95 2.11 1.63
N ASN A 190 -25.70 1.93 2.02
CA ASN A 190 -24.59 2.67 1.41
C ASN A 190 -24.00 1.98 0.17
N TYR A 191 -24.02 0.63 0.11
CA TYR A 191 -23.33 -0.12 -0.94
C TYR A 191 -24.25 -0.92 -1.87
N ALA A 192 -25.53 -1.08 -1.51
CA ALA A 192 -26.51 -1.76 -2.36
C ALA A 192 -27.62 -0.82 -2.84
N GLY A 193 -27.31 0.46 -3.09
CA GLY A 193 -28.24 1.43 -3.65
C GLY A 193 -29.50 1.65 -2.83
N GLY A 194 -29.39 1.71 -1.50
CA GLY A 194 -30.53 1.89 -0.61
C GLY A 194 -31.53 0.72 -0.68
N TYR A 195 -31.03 -0.51 -0.61
CA TYR A 195 -31.77 -1.78 -0.71
C TYR A 195 -32.32 -2.12 -2.11
N SER A 196 -31.94 -1.39 -3.17
CA SER A 196 -32.35 -1.70 -4.55
C SER A 196 -31.32 -2.55 -5.30
N GLY A 197 -30.21 -2.90 -4.64
CA GLY A 197 -29.13 -3.71 -5.18
C GLY A 197 -29.13 -5.14 -4.65
N PHE A 198 -27.96 -5.75 -4.66
CA PHE A 198 -27.76 -7.13 -4.24
C PHE A 198 -26.44 -7.30 -3.47
N ALA A 199 -26.30 -8.42 -2.76
CA ALA A 199 -25.07 -8.85 -2.15
C ALA A 199 -24.67 -10.23 -2.70
N LEU A 200 -23.38 -10.41 -3.00
CA LEU A 200 -22.81 -11.69 -3.41
C LEU A 200 -22.09 -12.32 -2.23
N GLU A 201 -22.39 -13.59 -1.93
CA GLU A 201 -21.70 -14.39 -0.92
C GLU A 201 -20.51 -15.10 -1.58
N TYR A 202 -19.34 -14.95 -0.98
CA TYR A 202 -18.10 -15.59 -1.42
C TYR A 202 -17.54 -16.53 -0.35
N ASP A 203 -16.98 -17.65 -0.77
CA ASP A 203 -16.11 -18.51 0.02
C ASP A 203 -14.70 -18.49 -0.59
N PHE A 204 -13.79 -17.72 0.03
CA PHE A 204 -12.41 -17.57 -0.46
C PHE A 204 -11.44 -18.61 0.09
N ARG A 205 -11.87 -19.53 0.96
CA ARG A 205 -10.96 -20.53 1.56
C ARG A 205 -10.32 -21.40 0.48
N ASN A 206 -11.05 -21.76 -0.56
CA ASN A 206 -10.50 -22.53 -1.67
C ASN A 206 -9.53 -21.72 -2.54
N LEU A 207 -9.78 -20.43 -2.74
CA LEU A 207 -8.86 -19.54 -3.46
C LEU A 207 -7.51 -19.45 -2.78
N ALA A 208 -7.51 -19.38 -1.46
CA ALA A 208 -6.32 -19.30 -0.63
C ALA A 208 -5.49 -20.60 -0.65
N PHE A 209 -6.16 -21.76 -0.77
CA PHE A 209 -5.50 -23.06 -0.71
C PHE A 209 -5.10 -23.63 -2.09
N ASN A 210 -5.86 -23.36 -3.14
CA ASN A 210 -5.71 -24.05 -4.43
C ASN A 210 -4.87 -23.29 -5.47
N GLY A 211 -4.31 -22.16 -5.11
CA GLY A 211 -3.35 -21.45 -5.97
C GLY A 211 -3.86 -21.23 -7.41
N CYS A 212 -2.99 -21.39 -8.36
CA CYS A 212 -3.25 -21.26 -9.79
C CYS A 212 -3.92 -22.54 -10.36
N GLU A 213 -5.02 -22.42 -11.08
CA GLU A 213 -5.65 -23.55 -11.76
C GLU A 213 -4.76 -24.20 -12.83
N VAL A 214 -3.81 -23.45 -13.36
CA VAL A 214 -2.87 -23.88 -14.39
C VAL A 214 -1.63 -24.55 -13.81
N CYS A 215 -1.36 -24.39 -12.49
CA CYS A 215 -0.14 -24.82 -11.88
C CYS A 215 -0.38 -25.76 -10.69
N PRO A 216 -0.06 -27.06 -10.80
CA PRO A 216 -0.17 -28.01 -9.70
C PRO A 216 0.87 -27.80 -8.59
N LYS A 217 1.89 -26.95 -8.82
CA LYS A 217 2.98 -26.69 -7.87
C LYS A 217 3.06 -25.21 -7.53
N VAL A 218 2.41 -24.82 -6.43
CA VAL A 218 2.30 -23.44 -5.95
C VAL A 218 3.66 -22.72 -5.80
N LYS A 219 4.74 -23.43 -5.53
CA LYS A 219 6.07 -22.85 -5.26
C LYS A 219 6.90 -22.50 -6.49
N GLU A 220 6.54 -22.98 -7.66
CA GLU A 220 7.37 -22.87 -8.88
C GLU A 220 6.68 -22.11 -10.03
N CYS A 221 5.49 -21.55 -9.79
CA CYS A 221 4.72 -20.88 -10.82
C CYS A 221 5.09 -19.41 -10.91
N GLU A 222 5.74 -18.99 -12.00
CA GLU A 222 6.06 -17.57 -12.26
C GLU A 222 4.81 -16.70 -12.36
N GLU A 223 3.72 -17.21 -12.86
CA GLU A 223 2.41 -16.52 -12.91
C GLU A 223 1.85 -16.26 -11.51
N HIS A 224 2.09 -17.19 -10.57
CA HIS A 224 1.70 -17.05 -9.18
C HIS A 224 2.46 -15.92 -8.47
N SER A 225 3.74 -15.78 -8.76
CA SER A 225 4.58 -14.73 -8.20
C SER A 225 4.22 -13.35 -8.75
N LYS A 226 3.61 -13.30 -9.96
CA LYS A 226 3.21 -12.05 -10.62
C LYS A 226 1.82 -11.54 -10.21
N ASN A 227 0.89 -12.43 -9.85
CA ASN A 227 -0.53 -12.12 -9.59
C ASN A 227 -0.94 -12.60 -8.20
N PHE A 228 -0.26 -12.13 -7.17
CA PHE A 228 -0.57 -12.50 -5.79
C PHE A 228 -1.86 -11.82 -5.32
N THR A 229 -2.80 -12.62 -4.85
CA THR A 229 -4.08 -12.15 -4.31
C THR A 229 -4.31 -12.77 -2.94
N SER A 230 -4.55 -11.95 -1.93
CA SER A 230 -4.78 -12.39 -0.55
C SER A 230 -5.95 -11.64 0.09
N VAL A 231 -6.63 -12.29 1.01
CA VAL A 231 -7.78 -11.74 1.72
C VAL A 231 -7.42 -11.58 3.20
N TYR A 232 -7.49 -10.36 3.70
CA TYR A 232 -7.08 -9.99 5.06
C TYR A 232 -8.18 -9.22 5.79
N PRO A 233 -8.31 -9.37 7.12
CA PRO A 233 -9.21 -8.54 7.90
C PRO A 233 -8.70 -7.11 7.99
N VAL A 234 -9.59 -6.13 7.99
CA VAL A 234 -9.26 -4.74 8.29
C VAL A 234 -9.03 -4.57 9.79
N ILE A 235 -7.99 -3.83 10.12
CA ILE A 235 -7.63 -3.44 11.49
C ILE A 235 -8.25 -2.08 11.79
N TYR A 236 -9.28 -2.07 12.63
CA TYR A 236 -9.89 -0.83 13.09
C TYR A 236 -9.10 -0.31 14.29
N SER A 237 -8.55 0.89 14.16
CA SER A 237 -7.68 1.49 15.16
C SER A 237 -8.04 2.95 15.39
N GLU A 238 -7.81 3.45 16.60
CA GLU A 238 -7.91 4.88 16.92
C GLU A 238 -6.80 5.68 16.24
N THR A 239 -5.66 5.04 16.01
CA THR A 239 -4.52 5.63 15.32
C THR A 239 -4.35 5.01 13.94
N ARG A 240 -3.86 5.80 12.99
CA ARG A 240 -3.46 5.30 11.68
C ARG A 240 -2.15 4.52 11.78
N TYR A 241 -1.88 3.69 10.76
CA TYR A 241 -0.56 3.11 10.60
C TYR A 241 0.49 4.22 10.50
N ASP A 242 1.50 4.17 11.37
CA ASP A 242 2.65 5.08 11.31
C ASP A 242 3.63 4.58 10.24
N ALA A 243 3.69 5.31 9.13
CA ALA A 243 4.52 5.00 7.98
C ALA A 243 5.83 5.80 7.98
N THR A 244 6.16 6.52 9.05
CA THR A 244 7.27 7.47 9.10
C THR A 244 8.59 6.85 8.65
N ASP A 245 8.99 5.71 9.24
CA ASP A 245 10.26 5.06 8.90
C ASP A 245 10.27 4.50 7.48
N SER A 246 9.14 3.94 7.02
CA SER A 246 9.01 3.44 5.65
C SER A 246 9.15 4.57 4.64
N ILE A 247 8.53 5.71 4.89
CA ILE A 247 8.60 6.88 4.00
C ILE A 247 9.99 7.50 4.01
N ILE A 248 10.68 7.59 5.16
CA ILE A 248 12.08 8.02 5.21
C ILE A 248 12.94 7.15 4.28
N ASN A 249 12.83 5.83 4.40
CA ASN A 249 13.64 4.91 3.60
C ASN A 249 13.30 5.00 2.10
N LEU A 250 12.02 5.15 1.75
CA LEU A 250 11.59 5.33 0.36
C LEU A 250 12.13 6.63 -0.23
N ILE A 251 12.01 7.76 0.47
CA ILE A 251 12.54 9.06 0.03
C ILE A 251 14.06 9.00 -0.08
N THR A 252 14.74 8.45 0.94
CA THR A 252 16.20 8.32 0.92
C THR A 252 16.64 7.47 -0.26
N ASN A 253 16.00 6.34 -0.52
CA ASN A 253 16.33 5.48 -1.67
C ASN A 253 16.11 6.18 -3.00
N GLN A 254 15.07 6.99 -3.09
CA GLN A 254 14.79 7.78 -4.28
C GLN A 254 15.90 8.81 -4.52
N ILE A 255 16.33 9.51 -3.48
CA ILE A 255 17.45 10.46 -3.53
C ILE A 255 18.74 9.72 -3.89
N LEU A 256 19.03 8.59 -3.24
CA LEU A 256 20.25 7.81 -3.50
C LEU A 256 20.31 7.31 -4.94
N LYS A 257 19.21 6.79 -5.47
CA LYS A 257 19.15 6.37 -6.88
C LYS A 257 19.32 7.55 -7.83
N SER A 258 18.65 8.65 -7.54
CA SER A 258 18.57 9.79 -8.44
C SER A 258 19.84 10.63 -8.45
N ILE A 259 20.49 10.81 -7.31
CA ILE A 259 21.68 11.68 -7.21
C ILE A 259 22.98 10.87 -7.35
N PHE A 260 23.03 9.66 -6.79
CA PHE A 260 24.28 8.91 -6.67
C PHE A 260 24.35 7.68 -7.57
N SER A 261 23.29 7.39 -8.35
CA SER A 261 23.21 6.19 -9.22
C SER A 261 23.59 4.89 -8.49
N THR A 262 23.39 4.87 -7.17
CA THR A 262 23.78 3.73 -6.33
C THR A 262 22.71 2.64 -6.33
N THR A 263 23.17 1.40 -6.31
CA THR A 263 22.32 0.24 -6.06
C THR A 263 22.26 -0.15 -4.57
N ASN A 264 23.10 0.49 -3.73
CA ASN A 264 23.10 0.29 -2.27
C ASN A 264 21.96 1.09 -1.64
N LEU A 265 20.83 0.44 -1.47
CA LEU A 265 19.62 1.06 -0.98
C LEU A 265 19.33 0.65 0.47
N LEU A 266 18.66 1.54 1.20
CA LEU A 266 18.13 1.21 2.51
C LEU A 266 17.03 0.14 2.40
N PRO A 267 16.94 -0.78 3.36
CA PRO A 267 15.88 -1.79 3.36
C PRO A 267 14.51 -1.14 3.53
N VAL A 268 13.53 -1.59 2.76
CA VAL A 268 12.14 -1.14 2.83
C VAL A 268 11.29 -2.29 3.36
N ASP A 269 10.37 -2.00 4.27
CA ASP A 269 9.39 -2.97 4.75
C ASP A 269 8.38 -3.31 3.65
N LEU A 270 8.39 -4.53 3.15
CA LEU A 270 7.44 -4.99 2.12
C LEU A 270 6.01 -5.05 2.66
N LEU A 271 5.82 -5.18 3.98
CA LEU A 271 4.50 -5.11 4.62
C LEU A 271 3.95 -3.68 4.72
N HIS A 272 4.74 -2.65 4.41
CA HIS A 272 4.28 -1.27 4.39
C HIS A 272 3.00 -1.08 3.57
N TRP A 273 2.95 -1.67 2.36
CA TRP A 273 1.77 -1.61 1.49
C TRP A 273 0.56 -2.31 2.10
N TYR A 274 0.75 -3.45 2.75
CA TYR A 274 -0.32 -4.16 3.46
C TYR A 274 -0.84 -3.34 4.64
N LYS A 275 0.06 -2.86 5.50
CA LYS A 275 -0.27 -2.03 6.66
C LYS A 275 -1.04 -0.77 6.23
N SER A 276 -0.57 -0.10 5.18
CA SER A 276 -1.21 1.11 4.65
C SER A 276 -2.66 0.88 4.19
N HIS A 277 -2.97 -0.30 3.66
CA HIS A 277 -4.29 -0.61 3.16
C HIS A 277 -5.18 -1.38 4.15
N LEU A 278 -4.63 -1.91 5.24
CA LEU A 278 -5.39 -2.71 6.20
C LEU A 278 -5.75 -1.95 7.47
N TYR A 279 -5.08 -0.83 7.79
CA TYR A 279 -5.45 0.02 8.92
C TYR A 279 -6.51 1.04 8.51
N LYS A 280 -7.63 1.07 9.24
CA LYS A 280 -8.75 1.98 9.02
C LYS A 280 -9.19 2.62 10.34
N GLY A 281 -9.65 3.87 10.30
CA GLY A 281 -10.17 4.56 11.47
C GLY A 281 -11.35 3.81 12.09
N GLN A 282 -11.41 3.73 13.42
CA GLN A 282 -12.46 3.00 14.14
C GLN A 282 -13.81 3.72 14.07
N ASN A 283 -13.81 5.04 14.07
CA ASN A 283 -15.04 5.84 14.15
C ASN A 283 -15.91 5.69 12.90
N GLY A 284 -17.07 5.07 13.06
CA GLY A 284 -18.09 4.91 12.03
C GLY A 284 -17.86 3.74 11.05
N TYR A 285 -16.65 3.20 10.96
CA TYR A 285 -16.33 2.16 9.99
C TYR A 285 -16.25 0.73 10.57
N ALA A 286 -16.05 0.56 11.86
CA ALA A 286 -15.92 -0.76 12.49
C ALA A 286 -17.16 -1.66 12.27
N GLN A 287 -18.34 -1.05 12.08
CA GLN A 287 -19.58 -1.76 11.76
C GLN A 287 -19.57 -2.43 10.38
N GLU A 288 -18.64 -2.05 9.48
CA GLU A 288 -18.49 -2.69 8.18
C GLU A 288 -17.92 -4.10 8.30
N LYS A 289 -17.23 -4.44 9.40
CA LYS A 289 -16.58 -5.75 9.61
C LYS A 289 -15.82 -6.20 8.37
N GLU A 290 -15.00 -5.27 7.85
CA GLU A 290 -14.42 -5.35 6.52
C GLU A 290 -13.30 -6.37 6.43
N TRP A 291 -13.23 -7.04 5.30
CA TRP A 291 -12.11 -7.82 4.80
C TRP A 291 -11.69 -7.25 3.44
N ARG A 292 -10.40 -7.25 3.16
CA ARG A 292 -9.85 -6.74 1.91
C ARG A 292 -9.10 -7.81 1.14
N MET A 293 -9.48 -7.96 -0.11
CA MET A 293 -8.65 -8.66 -1.09
C MET A 293 -7.63 -7.66 -1.61
N LEU A 294 -6.34 -7.93 -1.35
CA LEU A 294 -5.23 -7.14 -1.89
C LEU A 294 -4.66 -7.89 -3.09
N SER A 295 -4.73 -7.26 -4.25
CA SER A 295 -4.22 -7.81 -5.51
C SER A 295 -2.99 -7.04 -5.95
N HIS A 296 -1.89 -7.76 -6.15
CA HIS A 296 -0.66 -7.24 -6.73
C HIS A 296 -0.56 -7.74 -8.17
N CYS A 297 -0.82 -6.86 -9.14
CA CYS A 297 -0.86 -7.21 -10.55
C CYS A 297 0.10 -6.32 -11.36
N PRO A 298 1.38 -6.72 -11.49
CA PRO A 298 2.37 -5.96 -12.26
C PRO A 298 1.98 -5.73 -13.72
N SER A 299 1.23 -6.64 -14.31
CA SER A 299 0.77 -6.55 -15.71
C SER A 299 -0.37 -5.54 -15.94
N ALA A 300 -0.96 -5.00 -14.89
CA ALA A 300 -2.09 -4.06 -14.96
C ALA A 300 -1.75 -2.69 -14.33
N MET A 301 -0.51 -2.25 -14.47
CA MET A 301 -0.03 -0.95 -13.94
C MET A 301 -0.53 0.25 -14.75
N ASP A 302 -1.10 0.06 -15.91
CA ASP A 302 -1.67 1.08 -16.78
C ASP A 302 -3.12 1.49 -16.42
N SER A 303 -3.78 0.72 -15.54
CA SER A 303 -5.18 0.93 -15.14
C SER A 303 -5.34 1.06 -13.63
N ASP A 304 -6.30 1.90 -13.21
CA ASP A 304 -6.74 2.00 -11.81
C ASP A 304 -7.57 0.79 -11.37
N PHE A 305 -8.00 -0.05 -12.31
CA PHE A 305 -8.85 -1.21 -12.09
C PHE A 305 -8.18 -2.49 -12.60
N THR A 306 -8.47 -3.61 -11.94
CA THR A 306 -8.10 -4.94 -12.41
C THR A 306 -9.25 -5.90 -12.13
N GLU A 307 -9.53 -6.77 -13.10
CA GLU A 307 -10.50 -7.85 -12.96
C GLU A 307 -9.78 -9.14 -12.59
N ILE A 308 -10.20 -9.75 -11.49
CA ILE A 308 -9.66 -11.03 -11.01
C ILE A 308 -10.73 -12.09 -11.22
N PRO A 309 -10.40 -13.27 -11.75
CA PRO A 309 -11.35 -14.39 -11.81
C PRO A 309 -11.84 -14.74 -10.41
N ASP A 310 -13.17 -14.90 -10.25
CA ASP A 310 -13.78 -15.28 -8.98
C ASP A 310 -13.56 -16.77 -8.61
N ARG A 311 -13.08 -17.56 -9.58
CA ARG A 311 -12.77 -18.98 -9.44
C ARG A 311 -13.89 -19.77 -8.76
N GLN A 312 -15.14 -19.44 -9.10
CA GLN A 312 -16.33 -20.10 -8.53
C GLN A 312 -16.46 -19.91 -7.01
N CYS A 313 -15.88 -18.85 -6.46
CA CYS A 313 -16.00 -18.52 -5.04
C CYS A 313 -17.42 -18.04 -4.68
N ILE A 314 -18.21 -17.57 -5.64
CA ILE A 314 -19.60 -17.13 -5.41
C ILE A 314 -20.46 -18.34 -5.03
N LYS A 315 -21.18 -18.24 -3.91
CA LYS A 315 -22.03 -19.31 -3.35
C LYS A 315 -23.51 -18.95 -3.35
N ALA A 316 -23.84 -17.66 -3.17
CA ALA A 316 -25.23 -17.20 -3.13
C ALA A 316 -25.34 -15.73 -3.55
N ILE A 317 -26.55 -15.35 -3.92
CA ILE A 317 -26.95 -13.98 -4.20
C ILE A 317 -28.10 -13.61 -3.26
N TYR A 318 -27.99 -12.47 -2.61
CA TYR A 318 -29.02 -11.88 -1.76
C TYR A 318 -29.56 -10.64 -2.44
N TYR A 319 -30.85 -10.56 -2.59
CA TYR A 319 -31.52 -9.43 -3.23
C TYR A 319 -32.04 -8.45 -2.19
N GLY A 320 -31.83 -7.17 -2.41
CA GLY A 320 -32.46 -6.13 -1.60
C GLY A 320 -33.98 -6.11 -1.85
N PRO A 321 -34.79 -5.84 -0.80
CA PRO A 321 -36.24 -5.87 -0.93
C PRO A 321 -36.83 -4.82 -1.88
N LYS A 322 -36.04 -3.83 -2.31
CA LYS A 322 -36.45 -2.79 -3.26
C LYS A 322 -35.92 -3.04 -4.68
N ILE A 323 -35.31 -4.20 -4.95
CA ILE A 323 -34.83 -4.55 -6.30
C ILE A 323 -36.05 -4.72 -7.24
N LYS A 324 -35.95 -4.17 -8.44
CA LYS A 324 -37.02 -4.22 -9.44
C LYS A 324 -36.61 -5.13 -10.60
#